data_16f111e4f4adc1211f11bdd8cb5d2478
#
_entry.id   16f111e4f4adc1211f11bdd8cb5d2478
#
_cell.length_a   1.000
_cell.length_b   1.000
_cell.length_c   1.000
_cell.angle_alpha   90.00
_cell.angle_beta   90.00
_cell.angle_gamma   90.00
#
_symmetry.space_group_name_H-M   'P 1'
#
loop_
_entity.id
_entity.type
_entity.pdbx_description
1 polymer ?
#
loop_
_entity_poly.entity_id
_entity_poly.type
_entity_poly.pdbx_seq_one_letter_code
_entity_poly.pdbx_strand_id
1 'polypeptide(L)'
;DMFADLLKLVLYPAVAMVLVYSRGYLAARNLDKGEFYVLTLFATLGMMVMISAGHFLSLYLGLELLALSLYALVAIDRDSARATEAAMKYFVLGAMASGLLLYGMSMVYGATGSLEIAEIGQRIALGGGNRTVLVFGLVFVVAGLAFKLGVVPCHMWVPDVYHGAPTAVTLLIGTAPKLAAYAFMLRLLGVALGSLWFDWQGMLIVLAVLSMVLGN
;
A
#
# COMPACT_ATOMS: atom_id res chain seq x y z
N ASP A 1 18.69 -3.56 -5.20
CA ASP A 1 18.66 -3.61 -6.65
C ASP A 1 18.47 -2.21 -7.23
N MET A 2 18.96 -1.96 -8.43
CA MET A 2 18.95 -0.65 -9.10
C MET A 2 17.54 -0.02 -9.14
N PHE A 3 16.49 -0.80 -9.34
CA PHE A 3 15.10 -0.34 -9.34
C PHE A 3 14.67 0.17 -7.95
N ALA A 4 14.99 -0.58 -6.90
CA ALA A 4 14.70 -0.14 -5.54
C ALA A 4 15.47 1.13 -5.16
N ASP A 5 16.71 1.24 -5.57
CA ASP A 5 17.56 2.41 -5.27
C ASP A 5 17.04 3.66 -5.98
N LEU A 6 16.60 3.53 -7.25
CA LEU A 6 15.98 4.62 -7.99
C LEU A 6 14.68 5.10 -7.33
N LEU A 7 13.81 4.17 -6.93
CA LEU A 7 12.54 4.54 -6.27
C LEU A 7 12.78 5.22 -4.91
N LYS A 8 13.76 4.76 -4.14
CA LYS A 8 14.14 5.43 -2.90
C LYS A 8 14.71 6.82 -3.13
N LEU A 9 15.52 6.99 -4.20
CA LEU A 9 16.05 8.30 -4.58
C LEU A 9 14.93 9.32 -4.90
N VAL A 10 13.80 8.86 -5.45
CA VAL A 10 12.61 9.70 -5.69
C VAL A 10 11.78 9.87 -4.41
N LEU A 11 11.71 8.83 -3.58
CA LEU A 11 10.93 8.84 -2.35
C LEU A 11 11.46 9.87 -1.33
N TYR A 12 12.77 9.97 -1.15
CA TYR A 12 13.36 10.88 -0.17
C TYR A 12 13.02 12.35 -0.43
N PRO A 13 13.24 12.92 -1.63
CA PRO A 13 12.85 14.30 -1.90
C PRO A 13 11.33 14.50 -1.83
N ALA A 14 10.52 13.52 -2.22
CA ALA A 14 9.07 13.61 -2.10
C ALA A 14 8.65 13.77 -0.63
N VAL A 15 9.17 12.94 0.28
CA VAL A 15 8.90 13.06 1.72
C VAL A 15 9.47 14.35 2.29
N ALA A 16 10.68 14.74 1.91
CA ALA A 16 11.29 16.01 2.35
C ALA A 16 10.43 17.22 1.96
N MET A 17 9.91 17.25 0.73
CA MET A 17 8.97 18.29 0.29
C MET A 17 7.68 18.28 1.12
N VAL A 18 7.10 17.13 1.40
CA VAL A 18 5.91 17.02 2.28
C VAL A 18 6.21 17.63 3.65
N LEU A 19 7.34 17.30 4.26
CA LEU A 19 7.72 17.82 5.58
C LEU A 19 7.91 19.34 5.56
N VAL A 20 8.55 19.88 4.52
CA VAL A 20 8.76 21.33 4.38
C VAL A 20 7.45 22.08 4.18
N TYR A 21 6.61 21.64 3.24
CA TYR A 21 5.31 22.29 2.97
C TYR A 21 4.32 22.17 4.13
N SER A 22 4.40 21.11 4.92
CA SER A 22 3.50 20.88 6.04
C SER A 22 3.73 21.82 7.22
N ARG A 23 4.96 22.35 7.42
CA ARG A 23 5.30 23.14 8.62
C ARG A 23 4.40 24.35 8.84
N GLY A 24 4.20 25.17 7.81
CA GLY A 24 3.36 26.36 7.92
C GLY A 24 1.89 26.03 8.22
N TYR A 25 1.37 25.00 7.59
CA TYR A 25 0.02 24.51 7.82
C TYR A 25 -0.18 23.97 9.24
N LEU A 26 0.76 23.13 9.71
CA LEU A 26 0.70 22.53 11.04
C LEU A 26 0.81 23.59 12.15
N ALA A 27 1.71 24.56 11.99
CA ALA A 27 1.86 25.66 12.93
C ALA A 27 0.57 26.52 13.02
N ALA A 28 -0.03 26.86 11.87
CA ALA A 28 -1.28 27.61 11.82
C ALA A 28 -2.50 26.90 12.45
N ARG A 29 -2.45 25.57 12.54
CA ARG A 29 -3.51 24.73 13.09
C ARG A 29 -3.22 24.20 14.50
N ASN A 30 -2.10 24.58 15.13
CA ASN A 30 -1.62 24.04 16.42
C ASN A 30 -1.40 22.51 16.39
N LEU A 31 -1.09 21.97 15.22
CA LEU A 31 -0.80 20.55 14.98
C LEU A 31 0.70 20.28 14.77
N ASP A 32 1.56 21.29 14.97
CA ASP A 32 3.02 21.15 14.86
C ASP A 32 3.58 20.43 16.09
N LYS A 33 3.38 19.13 16.13
CA LYS A 33 3.79 18.23 17.21
C LYS A 33 4.83 17.25 16.70
N GLY A 34 5.75 16.83 17.57
CA GLY A 34 6.76 15.81 17.25
C GLY A 34 6.18 14.50 16.70
N GLU A 35 4.95 14.15 17.11
CA GLU A 35 4.23 12.96 16.66
C GLU A 35 4.05 12.92 15.13
N PHE A 36 3.76 14.06 14.50
CA PHE A 36 3.64 14.13 13.03
C PHE A 36 4.93 13.70 12.32
N TYR A 37 6.06 14.23 12.79
CA TYR A 37 7.37 13.95 12.18
C TYR A 37 7.78 12.49 12.42
N VAL A 38 7.62 11.99 13.63
CA VAL A 38 7.97 10.60 13.99
C VAL A 38 7.13 9.61 13.18
N LEU A 39 5.81 9.80 13.10
CA LEU A 39 4.93 8.93 12.33
C LEU A 39 5.22 9.01 10.81
N THR A 40 5.56 10.19 10.31
CA THR A 40 5.97 10.35 8.89
C THR A 40 7.28 9.61 8.62
N LEU A 41 8.23 9.60 9.56
CA LEU A 41 9.48 8.84 9.42
C LEU A 41 9.22 7.33 9.49
N PHE A 42 8.34 6.86 10.38
CA PHE A 42 7.93 5.45 10.39
C PHE A 42 7.21 5.03 9.11
N ALA A 43 6.33 5.88 8.58
CA ALA A 43 5.70 5.65 7.29
C ALA A 43 6.76 5.55 6.16
N THR A 44 7.77 6.43 6.20
CA THR A 44 8.88 6.43 5.24
C THR A 44 9.71 5.15 5.36
N LEU A 45 10.03 4.71 6.58
CA LEU A 45 10.72 3.45 6.82
C LEU A 45 9.92 2.27 6.26
N GLY A 46 8.61 2.24 6.50
CA GLY A 46 7.72 1.21 5.94
C GLY A 46 7.77 1.18 4.41
N MET A 47 7.72 2.35 3.75
CA MET A 47 7.87 2.47 2.30
C MET A 47 9.23 1.96 1.80
N MET A 48 10.32 2.29 2.49
CA MET A 48 11.67 1.83 2.15
C MET A 48 11.80 0.30 2.24
N VAL A 49 11.22 -0.29 3.29
CA VAL A 49 11.20 -1.76 3.47
C VAL A 49 10.40 -2.41 2.34
N MET A 50 9.21 -1.89 2.00
CA MET A 50 8.40 -2.39 0.88
C MET A 50 9.16 -2.35 -0.45
N ILE A 51 9.81 -1.23 -0.75
CA ILE A 51 10.56 -1.03 -2.00
C ILE A 51 11.71 -2.03 -2.12
N SER A 52 12.37 -2.38 -1.00
CA SER A 52 13.56 -3.26 -0.99
C SER A 52 13.23 -4.73 -0.77
N ALA A 53 12.00 -5.08 -0.39
CA ALA A 53 11.67 -6.41 0.05
C ALA A 53 11.87 -7.46 -1.04
N GLY A 54 12.60 -8.52 -0.72
CA GLY A 54 12.72 -9.74 -1.53
C GLY A 54 11.91 -10.91 -0.98
N HIS A 55 11.27 -10.73 0.17
CA HIS A 55 10.57 -11.78 0.91
C HIS A 55 9.16 -11.30 1.30
N PHE A 56 8.15 -12.17 1.21
CA PHE A 56 6.75 -11.83 1.48
C PHE A 56 6.52 -11.23 2.87
N LEU A 57 7.16 -11.77 3.91
CA LEU A 57 6.98 -11.23 5.26
C LEU A 57 7.59 -9.82 5.40
N SER A 58 8.76 -9.57 4.83
CA SER A 58 9.37 -8.24 4.85
C SER A 58 8.50 -7.23 4.11
N LEU A 59 7.94 -7.64 2.97
CA LEU A 59 7.03 -6.83 2.17
C LEU A 59 5.77 -6.46 2.97
N TYR A 60 5.16 -7.45 3.64
CA TYR A 60 3.98 -7.28 4.48
C TYR A 60 4.26 -6.41 5.72
N LEU A 61 5.38 -6.64 6.41
CA LEU A 61 5.77 -5.83 7.57
C LEU A 61 6.00 -4.36 7.20
N GLY A 62 6.65 -4.09 6.06
CA GLY A 62 6.79 -2.73 5.55
C GLY A 62 5.45 -2.07 5.26
N LEU A 63 4.52 -2.83 4.67
CA LEU A 63 3.16 -2.38 4.40
C LEU A 63 2.40 -2.03 5.68
N GLU A 64 2.48 -2.88 6.72
CA GLU A 64 1.80 -2.65 7.99
C GLU A 64 2.40 -1.46 8.75
N LEU A 65 3.72 -1.32 8.75
CA LEU A 65 4.37 -0.16 9.36
C LEU A 65 3.92 1.14 8.69
N LEU A 66 3.84 1.18 7.36
CA LEU A 66 3.28 2.30 6.62
C LEU A 66 1.82 2.53 6.99
N ALA A 67 0.99 1.49 6.95
CA ALA A 67 -0.46 1.59 7.17
C ALA A 67 -0.79 2.09 8.58
N LEU A 68 -0.21 1.50 9.64
CA LEU A 68 -0.44 1.90 11.03
C LEU A 68 0.01 3.35 11.28
N SER A 69 1.13 3.75 10.69
CA SER A 69 1.60 5.14 10.78
C SER A 69 0.62 6.12 10.13
N LEU A 70 0.06 5.77 8.96
CA LEU A 70 -0.92 6.61 8.27
C LEU A 70 -2.26 6.66 9.02
N TYR A 71 -2.72 5.56 9.63
CA TYR A 71 -3.94 5.57 10.44
C TYR A 71 -3.82 6.53 11.62
N ALA A 72 -2.69 6.51 12.32
CA ALA A 72 -2.41 7.42 13.42
C ALA A 72 -2.29 8.88 12.94
N LEU A 73 -1.67 9.11 11.78
CA LEU A 73 -1.55 10.45 11.18
C LEU A 73 -2.92 11.03 10.80
N VAL A 74 -3.84 10.24 10.26
CA VAL A 74 -5.20 10.71 9.96
C VAL A 74 -5.92 11.17 11.22
N ALA A 75 -5.70 10.50 12.35
CA ALA A 75 -6.28 10.83 13.65
C ALA A 75 -5.48 11.87 14.45
N ILE A 76 -4.47 12.53 13.87
CA ILE A 76 -3.56 13.42 14.63
C ILE A 76 -4.27 14.64 15.21
N ASP A 77 -5.31 15.12 14.54
CA ASP A 77 -6.24 16.13 15.07
C ASP A 77 -7.32 15.43 15.91
N ARG A 78 -6.97 15.13 17.17
CA ARG A 78 -7.78 14.31 18.09
C ARG A 78 -9.10 14.96 18.47
N ASP A 79 -9.19 16.28 18.41
CA ASP A 79 -10.39 17.06 18.79
C ASP A 79 -11.37 17.16 17.62
N SER A 80 -10.97 16.76 16.41
CA SER A 80 -11.80 16.73 15.21
C SER A 80 -12.58 15.41 15.10
N ALA A 81 -13.89 15.45 15.32
CA ALA A 81 -14.75 14.27 15.12
C ALA A 81 -14.64 13.72 13.69
N ARG A 82 -14.47 14.61 12.68
CA ARG A 82 -14.31 14.22 11.28
C ARG A 82 -13.01 13.47 11.05
N ALA A 83 -11.88 13.92 11.61
CA ALA A 83 -10.59 13.26 11.49
C ALA A 83 -10.63 11.89 12.18
N THR A 84 -11.24 11.79 13.35
CA THR A 84 -11.40 10.54 14.08
C THR A 84 -12.26 9.53 13.31
N GLU A 85 -13.40 9.97 12.74
CA GLU A 85 -14.26 9.13 11.91
C GLU A 85 -13.50 8.62 10.67
N ALA A 86 -12.80 9.50 9.96
CA ALA A 86 -11.99 9.15 8.80
C ALA A 86 -10.91 8.12 9.15
N ALA A 87 -10.21 8.32 10.29
CA ALA A 87 -9.20 7.39 10.78
C ALA A 87 -9.77 6.02 11.11
N MET A 88 -10.93 5.95 11.76
CA MET A 88 -11.61 4.70 12.07
C MET A 88 -12.04 3.94 10.82
N LYS A 89 -12.63 4.63 9.84
CA LYS A 89 -12.99 4.02 8.55
C LYS A 89 -11.75 3.49 7.83
N TYR A 90 -10.67 4.29 7.79
CA TYR A 90 -9.42 3.91 7.15
C TYR A 90 -8.78 2.70 7.83
N PHE A 91 -8.76 2.68 9.16
CA PHE A 91 -8.22 1.55 9.95
C PHE A 91 -9.02 0.27 9.70
N VAL A 92 -10.35 0.29 9.85
CA VAL A 92 -11.17 -0.91 9.72
C VAL A 92 -11.10 -1.48 8.31
N LEU A 93 -11.30 -0.65 7.28
CA LEU A 93 -11.22 -1.10 5.89
C LEU A 93 -9.80 -1.53 5.50
N GLY A 94 -8.79 -0.83 6.01
CA GLY A 94 -7.39 -1.16 5.78
C GLY A 94 -6.98 -2.47 6.43
N ALA A 95 -7.42 -2.74 7.66
CA ALA A 95 -7.16 -4.01 8.34
C ALA A 95 -7.81 -5.19 7.60
N MET A 96 -9.03 -5.01 7.08
CA MET A 96 -9.69 -6.03 6.25
C MET A 96 -8.87 -6.30 4.96
N ALA A 97 -8.45 -5.25 4.27
CA ALA A 97 -7.66 -5.38 3.05
C ALA A 97 -6.29 -6.03 3.30
N SER A 98 -5.63 -5.69 4.42
CA SER A 98 -4.40 -6.34 4.87
C SER A 98 -4.61 -7.83 5.19
N GLY A 99 -5.72 -8.18 5.83
CA GLY A 99 -6.08 -9.58 6.09
C GLY A 99 -6.28 -10.37 4.79
N LEU A 100 -7.00 -9.81 3.81
CA LEU A 100 -7.17 -10.42 2.49
C LEU A 100 -5.83 -10.63 1.78
N LEU A 101 -4.96 -9.61 1.79
CA LEU A 101 -3.63 -9.69 1.21
C LEU A 101 -2.80 -10.80 1.86
N LEU A 102 -2.74 -10.84 3.19
CA LEU A 102 -2.01 -11.86 3.94
C LEU A 102 -2.54 -13.26 3.66
N TYR A 103 -3.86 -13.40 3.57
CA TYR A 103 -4.50 -14.66 3.19
C TYR A 103 -4.09 -15.10 1.78
N GLY A 104 -4.10 -14.17 0.80
CA GLY A 104 -3.61 -14.42 -0.55
C GLY A 104 -2.14 -14.87 -0.57
N MET A 105 -1.27 -14.18 0.17
CA MET A 105 0.14 -14.56 0.32
C MET A 105 0.29 -15.94 0.95
N SER A 106 -0.54 -16.30 1.94
CA SER A 106 -0.50 -17.62 2.58
C SER A 106 -0.92 -18.74 1.61
N MET A 107 -1.88 -18.48 0.71
CA MET A 107 -2.26 -19.44 -0.34
C MET A 107 -1.14 -19.64 -1.35
N VAL A 108 -0.47 -18.56 -1.77
CA VAL A 108 0.70 -18.65 -2.66
C VAL A 108 1.82 -19.44 -1.99
N TYR A 109 2.09 -19.18 -0.70
CA TYR A 109 3.03 -19.95 0.09
C TYR A 109 2.64 -21.43 0.18
N GLY A 110 1.38 -21.72 0.49
CA GLY A 110 0.88 -23.11 0.55
C GLY A 110 1.01 -23.88 -0.78
N ALA A 111 0.89 -23.17 -1.90
CA ALA A 111 1.05 -23.77 -3.22
C ALA A 111 2.52 -23.94 -3.65
N THR A 112 3.40 -23.00 -3.25
CA THR A 112 4.79 -22.96 -3.72
C THR A 112 5.79 -23.45 -2.68
N GLY A 113 5.47 -23.39 -1.39
CA GLY A 113 6.36 -23.74 -0.27
C GLY A 113 7.51 -22.75 -0.08
N SER A 114 7.41 -21.52 -0.65
CA SER A 114 8.43 -20.47 -0.49
C SER A 114 7.82 -19.13 -0.17
N LEU A 115 8.57 -18.29 0.56
CA LEU A 115 8.24 -16.89 0.85
C LEU A 115 9.17 -15.92 0.12
N GLU A 116 10.22 -16.41 -0.53
CA GLU A 116 11.13 -15.62 -1.36
C GLU A 116 10.47 -15.26 -2.69
N ILE A 117 10.36 -13.97 -3.00
CA ILE A 117 9.65 -13.46 -4.18
C ILE A 117 10.18 -14.05 -5.48
N ALA A 118 11.50 -14.12 -5.64
CA ALA A 118 12.13 -14.67 -6.83
C ALA A 118 11.91 -16.19 -6.96
N GLU A 119 12.00 -16.91 -5.84
CA GLU A 119 11.82 -18.36 -5.81
C GLU A 119 10.35 -18.74 -6.09
N ILE A 120 9.39 -17.99 -5.57
CA ILE A 120 7.96 -18.16 -5.89
C ILE A 120 7.77 -18.08 -7.40
N GLY A 121 8.29 -17.04 -8.05
CA GLY A 121 8.18 -16.86 -9.50
C GLY A 121 8.77 -18.03 -10.28
N GLN A 122 9.94 -18.50 -9.89
CA GLN A 122 10.59 -19.64 -10.52
C GLN A 122 9.80 -20.95 -10.36
N ARG A 123 9.31 -21.23 -9.15
CA ARG A 123 8.52 -22.45 -8.88
C ARG A 123 7.22 -22.49 -9.68
N ILE A 124 6.52 -21.36 -9.78
CA ILE A 124 5.29 -21.25 -10.59
C ILE A 124 5.63 -21.42 -12.09
N ALA A 125 6.71 -20.82 -12.57
CA ALA A 125 7.13 -20.94 -13.97
C ALA A 125 7.49 -22.40 -14.36
N LEU A 126 8.00 -23.19 -13.43
CA LEU A 126 8.28 -24.61 -13.60
C LEU A 126 7.03 -25.51 -13.49
N GLY A 127 5.84 -24.94 -13.38
CA GLY A 127 4.57 -25.66 -13.21
C GLY A 127 4.34 -26.19 -11.79
N GLY A 128 5.07 -25.68 -10.79
CA GLY A 128 4.88 -26.02 -9.39
C GLY A 128 3.61 -25.39 -8.80
N GLY A 129 2.98 -26.16 -7.92
CA GLY A 129 1.79 -25.72 -7.18
C GLY A 129 0.46 -25.98 -7.89
N ASN A 130 -0.60 -26.03 -7.08
CA ASN A 130 -1.96 -26.17 -7.60
C ASN A 130 -2.43 -24.83 -8.19
N ARG A 131 -2.71 -24.82 -9.51
CA ARG A 131 -3.14 -23.59 -10.23
C ARG A 131 -4.39 -22.95 -9.62
N THR A 132 -5.35 -23.73 -9.16
CA THR A 132 -6.56 -23.19 -8.53
C THR A 132 -6.22 -22.42 -7.26
N VAL A 133 -5.35 -22.95 -6.41
CA VAL A 133 -4.90 -22.29 -5.17
C VAL A 133 -4.12 -21.01 -5.51
N LEU A 134 -3.26 -21.05 -6.53
CA LEU A 134 -2.48 -19.89 -6.97
C LEU A 134 -3.39 -18.76 -7.50
N VAL A 135 -4.40 -19.10 -8.31
CA VAL A 135 -5.34 -18.10 -8.85
C VAL A 135 -6.21 -17.52 -7.72
N PHE A 136 -6.67 -18.33 -6.77
CA PHE A 136 -7.36 -17.82 -5.57
C PHE A 136 -6.45 -16.89 -4.75
N GLY A 137 -5.21 -17.30 -4.49
CA GLY A 137 -4.23 -16.43 -3.83
C GLY A 137 -4.01 -15.11 -4.56
N LEU A 138 -3.90 -15.16 -5.89
CA LEU A 138 -3.80 -13.98 -6.75
C LEU A 138 -4.99 -13.03 -6.59
N VAL A 139 -6.22 -13.53 -6.57
CA VAL A 139 -7.43 -12.69 -6.39
C VAL A 139 -7.35 -11.91 -5.08
N PHE A 140 -6.99 -12.56 -3.98
CA PHE A 140 -6.85 -11.90 -2.67
C PHE A 140 -5.70 -10.90 -2.63
N VAL A 141 -4.57 -11.20 -3.29
CA VAL A 141 -3.45 -10.28 -3.44
C VAL A 141 -3.86 -9.04 -4.23
N VAL A 142 -4.57 -9.21 -5.36
CA VAL A 142 -5.07 -8.11 -6.17
C VAL A 142 -6.10 -7.28 -5.41
N ALA A 143 -6.98 -7.89 -4.61
CA ALA A 143 -7.93 -7.16 -3.76
C ALA A 143 -7.22 -6.26 -2.73
N GLY A 144 -6.19 -6.77 -2.06
CA GLY A 144 -5.38 -5.98 -1.14
C GLY A 144 -4.63 -4.83 -1.83
N LEU A 145 -4.06 -5.09 -3.01
CA LEU A 145 -3.44 -4.07 -3.86
C LEU A 145 -4.44 -3.00 -4.31
N ALA A 146 -5.63 -3.41 -4.75
CA ALA A 146 -6.70 -2.53 -5.19
C ALA A 146 -7.09 -1.53 -4.10
N PHE A 147 -7.18 -1.99 -2.84
CA PHE A 147 -7.41 -1.12 -1.71
C PHE A 147 -6.27 -0.10 -1.50
N LYS A 148 -5.01 -0.55 -1.53
CA LYS A 148 -3.85 0.34 -1.32
C LYS A 148 -3.69 1.39 -2.42
N LEU A 149 -4.03 1.03 -3.65
CA LEU A 149 -4.05 1.98 -4.77
C LEU A 149 -5.27 2.91 -4.73
N GLY A 150 -6.34 2.49 -4.05
CA GLY A 150 -7.60 3.23 -3.98
C GLY A 150 -8.39 3.13 -5.29
N VAL A 151 -8.32 1.98 -5.99
CA VAL A 151 -9.05 1.76 -7.23
C VAL A 151 -10.45 1.17 -6.98
N VAL A 152 -11.36 1.41 -7.89
CA VAL A 152 -12.74 0.92 -7.82
C VAL A 152 -12.77 -0.60 -7.95
N PRO A 153 -13.53 -1.33 -7.09
CA PRO A 153 -14.48 -0.86 -6.07
C PRO A 153 -13.89 -0.59 -4.68
N CYS A 154 -12.58 -0.80 -4.47
CA CYS A 154 -11.91 -0.71 -3.17
C CYS A 154 -11.53 0.74 -2.77
N HIS A 155 -12.09 1.75 -3.42
CA HIS A 155 -11.77 3.18 -3.26
C HIS A 155 -12.56 3.88 -2.14
N MET A 156 -13.53 3.23 -1.50
CA MET A 156 -14.50 3.86 -0.58
C MET A 156 -13.86 4.63 0.59
N TRP A 157 -12.63 4.26 0.98
CA TRP A 157 -11.89 4.97 2.01
C TRP A 157 -11.30 6.31 1.54
N VAL A 158 -11.06 6.46 0.23
CA VAL A 158 -10.34 7.62 -0.33
C VAL A 158 -11.08 8.93 -0.09
N PRO A 159 -12.38 9.09 -0.43
CA PRO A 159 -13.10 10.34 -0.19
C PRO A 159 -13.13 10.71 1.29
N ASP A 160 -13.46 9.76 2.16
CA ASP A 160 -13.57 9.99 3.61
C ASP A 160 -12.24 10.43 4.22
N VAL A 161 -11.14 9.74 3.87
CA VAL A 161 -9.82 10.02 4.40
C VAL A 161 -9.25 11.34 3.85
N TYR A 162 -9.39 11.57 2.54
CA TYR A 162 -8.85 12.79 1.92
C TYR A 162 -9.59 14.05 2.38
N HIS A 163 -10.87 13.93 2.70
CA HIS A 163 -11.67 15.02 3.22
C HIS A 163 -11.55 15.19 4.73
N GLY A 164 -11.39 14.10 5.48
CA GLY A 164 -11.37 14.10 6.94
C GLY A 164 -9.99 14.33 7.55
N ALA A 165 -8.91 13.91 6.90
CA ALA A 165 -7.55 14.10 7.39
C ALA A 165 -7.09 15.57 7.28
N PRO A 166 -6.18 16.03 8.16
CA PRO A 166 -5.48 17.29 7.98
C PRO A 166 -4.76 17.34 6.63
N THR A 167 -4.76 18.49 5.94
CA THR A 167 -4.22 18.62 4.57
C THR A 167 -2.77 18.18 4.43
N ALA A 168 -1.95 18.37 5.47
CA ALA A 168 -0.56 17.88 5.50
C ALA A 168 -0.49 16.34 5.41
N VAL A 169 -1.42 15.66 6.06
CA VAL A 169 -1.53 14.19 6.04
C VAL A 169 -2.08 13.72 4.70
N THR A 170 -3.09 14.41 4.14
CA THR A 170 -3.62 14.13 2.81
C THR A 170 -2.53 14.26 1.73
N LEU A 171 -1.68 15.29 1.84
CA LEU A 171 -0.53 15.48 0.94
C LEU A 171 0.41 14.27 1.00
N LEU A 172 0.72 13.77 2.20
CA LEU A 172 1.56 12.58 2.36
C LEU A 172 0.89 11.35 1.73
N ILE A 173 -0.36 11.05 2.08
CA ILE A 173 -1.08 9.86 1.59
C ILE A 173 -1.22 9.86 0.06
N GLY A 174 -1.44 11.03 -0.53
CA GLY A 174 -1.63 11.18 -1.97
C GLY A 174 -0.36 11.06 -2.81
N THR A 175 0.83 11.14 -2.20
CA THR A 175 2.12 11.22 -2.91
C THR A 175 3.02 10.01 -2.65
N ALA A 176 3.84 10.05 -1.63
CA ALA A 176 4.91 9.09 -1.36
C ALA A 176 4.44 7.62 -1.26
N PRO A 177 3.33 7.28 -0.57
CA PRO A 177 2.85 5.90 -0.50
C PRO A 177 2.46 5.30 -1.84
N LYS A 178 2.11 6.11 -2.85
CA LYS A 178 1.79 5.61 -4.19
C LYS A 178 3.03 5.05 -4.91
N LEU A 179 4.20 5.64 -4.68
CA LEU A 179 5.48 5.10 -5.19
C LEU A 179 5.79 3.73 -4.58
N ALA A 180 5.61 3.59 -3.26
CA ALA A 180 5.83 2.31 -2.59
C ALA A 180 4.80 1.25 -3.01
N ALA A 181 3.53 1.63 -3.19
CA ALA A 181 2.48 0.74 -3.70
C ALA A 181 2.77 0.26 -5.14
N TYR A 182 3.35 1.12 -5.97
CA TYR A 182 3.80 0.74 -7.31
C TYR A 182 4.93 -0.31 -7.26
N ALA A 183 5.95 -0.09 -6.42
CA ALA A 183 7.00 -1.07 -6.21
C ALA A 183 6.46 -2.40 -5.69
N PHE A 184 5.54 -2.34 -4.74
CA PHE A 184 4.83 -3.48 -4.19
C PHE A 184 4.10 -4.29 -5.27
N MET A 185 3.35 -3.61 -6.13
CA MET A 185 2.64 -4.22 -7.25
C MET A 185 3.61 -4.92 -8.22
N LEU A 186 4.72 -4.27 -8.59
CA LEU A 186 5.71 -4.86 -9.50
C LEU A 186 6.38 -6.08 -8.90
N ARG A 187 6.71 -6.08 -7.60
CA ARG A 187 7.32 -7.24 -6.94
C ARG A 187 6.36 -8.42 -6.84
N LEU A 188 5.10 -8.17 -6.49
CA LEU A 188 4.10 -9.24 -6.37
C LEU A 188 3.64 -9.75 -7.73
N LEU A 189 3.14 -8.87 -8.60
CA LEU A 189 2.55 -9.30 -9.87
C LEU A 189 3.60 -9.54 -10.95
N GLY A 190 4.64 -8.70 -11.02
CA GLY A 190 5.66 -8.82 -12.05
C GLY A 190 6.69 -9.91 -11.76
N VAL A 191 7.12 -10.07 -10.51
CA VAL A 191 8.18 -11.03 -10.16
C VAL A 191 7.61 -12.32 -9.58
N ALA A 192 6.86 -12.25 -8.45
CA ALA A 192 6.35 -13.45 -7.79
C ALA A 192 5.27 -14.17 -8.60
N LEU A 193 4.31 -13.43 -9.17
CA LEU A 193 3.15 -13.96 -9.89
C LEU A 193 3.21 -13.66 -11.39
N GLY A 194 4.40 -13.42 -11.93
CA GLY A 194 4.60 -13.08 -13.34
C GLY A 194 4.10 -14.14 -14.31
N SER A 195 4.21 -15.42 -13.97
CA SER A 195 3.70 -16.54 -14.77
C SER A 195 2.15 -16.58 -14.83
N LEU A 196 1.46 -15.86 -13.95
CA LEU A 196 0.00 -15.73 -13.95
C LEU A 196 -0.46 -14.44 -14.67
N TRP A 197 0.36 -13.92 -15.55
CA TRP A 197 0.11 -12.68 -16.30
C TRP A 197 -1.29 -12.61 -16.94
N PHE A 198 -1.74 -13.65 -17.62
CA PHE A 198 -3.06 -13.68 -18.25
C PHE A 198 -4.20 -13.54 -17.25
N ASP A 199 -4.02 -14.06 -16.02
CA ASP A 199 -5.04 -14.00 -14.98
C ASP A 199 -5.11 -12.59 -14.36
N TRP A 200 -3.97 -12.01 -13.94
CA TRP A 200 -4.00 -10.70 -13.28
C TRP A 200 -4.15 -9.51 -14.24
N GLN A 201 -3.72 -9.60 -15.50
CA GLN A 201 -3.92 -8.55 -16.49
C GLN A 201 -5.40 -8.24 -16.66
N GLY A 202 -6.25 -9.27 -16.84
CA GLY A 202 -7.69 -9.10 -16.96
C GLY A 202 -8.30 -8.40 -15.74
N MET A 203 -7.87 -8.76 -14.53
CA MET A 203 -8.34 -8.11 -13.30
C MET A 203 -7.95 -6.63 -13.27
N LEU A 204 -6.70 -6.29 -13.59
CA LEU A 204 -6.23 -4.89 -13.61
C LEU A 204 -6.94 -4.05 -14.66
N ILE A 205 -7.24 -4.61 -15.85
CA ILE A 205 -8.02 -3.92 -16.88
C ILE A 205 -9.41 -3.56 -16.36
N VAL A 206 -10.11 -4.51 -15.74
CA VAL A 206 -11.45 -4.27 -15.16
C VAL A 206 -11.39 -3.18 -14.09
N LEU A 207 -10.44 -3.27 -13.16
CA LEU A 207 -10.24 -2.27 -12.10
C LEU A 207 -9.93 -0.87 -12.68
N ALA A 208 -9.11 -0.80 -13.72
CA ALA A 208 -8.76 0.45 -14.41
C ALA A 208 -9.99 1.08 -15.10
N VAL A 209 -10.75 0.28 -15.85
CA VAL A 209 -11.97 0.75 -16.53
C VAL A 209 -12.99 1.25 -15.52
N LEU A 210 -13.24 0.49 -14.45
CA LEU A 210 -14.16 0.90 -13.38
C LEU A 210 -13.71 2.21 -12.71
N SER A 211 -12.41 2.37 -12.50
CA SER A 211 -11.86 3.59 -11.89
C SER A 211 -11.98 4.80 -12.80
N MET A 212 -11.81 4.62 -14.12
CA MET A 212 -12.02 5.70 -15.10
C MET A 212 -13.49 6.10 -15.21
N VAL A 213 -14.42 5.13 -15.20
CA VAL A 213 -15.86 5.39 -15.30
C VAL A 213 -16.41 6.11 -14.07
N LEU A 214 -15.98 5.72 -12.88
CA LEU A 214 -16.43 6.34 -11.63
C LEU A 214 -15.70 7.63 -11.28
N GLY A 215 -14.47 7.81 -11.78
CA GLY A 215 -13.65 8.99 -11.53
C GLY A 215 -13.97 10.19 -12.43
N ASN A 216 -14.77 9.98 -13.47
CA ASN A 216 -15.29 11.03 -14.38
C ASN A 216 -16.68 11.47 -13.94
#